data_0e88cfcbdb7143237c31654adaf044a8
#
_entry.id   0e88cfcbdb7143237c31654adaf044a8
#
_cell.length_a   1.000
_cell.length_b   1.000
_cell.length_c   1.000
_cell.angle_alpha   90.00
_cell.angle_beta   90.00
_cell.angle_gamma   90.00
#
_symmetry.space_group_name_H-M   'P 1'
#
loop_
_entity.id
_entity.type
_entity.pdbx_description
1 polymer ?
#
loop_
_entity_poly.entity_id
_entity_poly.type
_entity_poly.pdbx_seq_one_letter_code
_entity_poly.pdbx_strand_id
1 'polypeptide(L)'
;MNYIEHRLEEVRSVLGDIPIPGSELSLVGSALVRNIRVIEDDVYVRLFHGSDQGHLVDVTRTALSSLAWTNRVVIDTRTIPGVKRTIAVGSGKGGVGKTSVTAGLASKIRDQGFSVGILDADVYGPNISTVFGADSLAVETQDIDGVTNFIPPVLDGIRVMSVGMLAEDGQSLAWRGPILTRLLKQFLFDVAWGDLDFLLIDLPPGTGDAQITLLQECPLAGVLLVGVPGLSSSADLRRTIAMYGQFDLPILGYVENFASVHCPNCGHSFNFLLDQMPVGCDHHHEIEPTIRLSIEPELLTNRGTKAKSLTLDLIHPESFDALFMTCFSLLS
;
A
#
# COMPACT_ATOMS: atom_id res chain seq x y z
N MET A 1 26.99 -1.90 -25.84
CA MET A 1 26.63 -1.63 -24.43
C MET A 1 27.62 -0.62 -23.91
N ASN A 2 27.16 0.51 -23.38
CA ASN A 2 28.02 1.55 -22.85
C ASN A 2 28.69 1.04 -21.56
N TYR A 3 29.89 1.47 -21.24
CA TYR A 3 30.62 1.09 -20.03
C TYR A 3 29.81 1.24 -18.71
N ILE A 4 28.99 2.28 -18.60
CA ILE A 4 28.09 2.51 -17.47
C ILE A 4 26.94 1.48 -17.45
N GLU A 5 26.40 1.12 -18.61
CA GLU A 5 25.32 0.11 -18.70
C GLU A 5 25.80 -1.26 -18.23
N HIS A 6 27.00 -1.66 -18.60
CA HIS A 6 27.58 -2.92 -18.15
C HIS A 6 27.76 -2.96 -16.63
N ARG A 7 28.28 -1.89 -16.03
CA ARG A 7 28.43 -1.77 -14.58
C ARG A 7 27.08 -1.76 -13.82
N LEU A 8 26.07 -1.13 -14.39
CA LEU A 8 24.73 -1.16 -13.81
C LEU A 8 24.14 -2.58 -13.81
N GLU A 9 24.39 -3.37 -14.87
CA GLU A 9 23.96 -4.77 -14.92
C GLU A 9 24.73 -5.63 -13.89
N GLU A 10 26.03 -5.45 -13.72
CA GLU A 10 26.80 -6.13 -12.68
C GLU A 10 26.27 -5.79 -11.28
N VAL A 11 25.99 -4.51 -10.98
CA VAL A 11 25.40 -4.08 -9.71
C VAL A 11 24.02 -4.73 -9.51
N ARG A 12 23.16 -4.75 -10.53
CA ARG A 12 21.84 -5.40 -10.44
C ARG A 12 21.94 -6.89 -10.24
N SER A 13 22.89 -7.55 -10.89
CA SER A 13 23.13 -8.98 -10.70
C SER A 13 23.53 -9.29 -9.26
N VAL A 14 24.52 -8.57 -8.72
CA VAL A 14 24.97 -8.75 -7.32
C VAL A 14 23.85 -8.51 -6.32
N LEU A 15 23.03 -7.47 -6.53
CA LEU A 15 21.88 -7.18 -5.68
C LEU A 15 20.76 -8.22 -5.83
N GLY A 16 20.64 -8.81 -7.02
CA GLY A 16 19.68 -9.88 -7.33
C GLY A 16 20.03 -11.20 -6.63
N ASP A 17 21.29 -11.40 -6.26
CA ASP A 17 21.76 -12.59 -5.54
C ASP A 17 21.62 -12.48 -4.01
N ILE A 18 21.25 -11.29 -3.49
CA ILE A 18 21.05 -11.09 -2.05
C ILE A 18 19.64 -11.55 -1.67
N PRO A 19 19.49 -12.65 -0.89
CA PRO A 19 18.20 -13.12 -0.44
C PRO A 19 17.66 -12.24 0.69
N ILE A 20 16.35 -12.12 0.76
CA ILE A 20 15.67 -11.52 1.92
C ILE A 20 15.29 -12.65 2.87
N PRO A 21 15.74 -12.62 4.14
CA PRO A 21 15.40 -13.63 5.12
C PRO A 21 13.87 -13.79 5.26
N GLY A 22 13.39 -15.02 5.13
CA GLY A 22 11.96 -15.34 5.22
C GLY A 22 11.15 -15.06 3.96
N SER A 23 11.78 -14.70 2.83
CA SER A 23 11.10 -14.46 1.56
C SER A 23 11.75 -15.27 0.43
N GLU A 24 10.96 -15.66 -0.56
CA GLU A 24 11.48 -16.26 -1.80
C GLU A 24 12.05 -15.20 -2.77
N LEU A 25 11.86 -13.91 -2.46
CA LEU A 25 12.30 -12.81 -3.29
C LEU A 25 13.74 -12.39 -2.93
N SER A 26 14.48 -11.97 -3.95
CA SER A 26 15.77 -11.28 -3.76
C SER A 26 15.57 -9.80 -3.45
N LEU A 27 16.64 -9.13 -3.07
CA LEU A 27 16.64 -7.71 -2.75
C LEU A 27 16.12 -6.84 -3.93
N VAL A 28 16.42 -7.21 -5.16
CA VAL A 28 15.91 -6.54 -6.37
C VAL A 28 14.46 -6.95 -6.65
N GLY A 29 14.14 -8.25 -6.54
CA GLY A 29 12.80 -8.77 -6.83
C GLY A 29 11.70 -8.28 -5.88
N SER A 30 12.09 -7.79 -4.69
CA SER A 30 11.17 -7.26 -3.67
C SER A 30 10.94 -5.74 -3.77
N ALA A 31 11.50 -5.07 -4.76
CA ALA A 31 11.48 -3.60 -4.90
C ALA A 31 12.09 -2.82 -3.71
N LEU A 32 12.86 -3.49 -2.85
CA LEU A 32 13.56 -2.82 -1.74
C LEU A 32 14.74 -1.99 -2.24
N VAL A 33 15.28 -2.29 -3.42
CA VAL A 33 16.33 -1.50 -4.06
C VAL A 33 15.73 -0.64 -5.16
N ARG A 34 15.92 0.66 -5.04
CA ARG A 34 15.48 1.62 -6.06
C ARG A 34 16.58 2.61 -6.34
N ASN A 35 16.53 3.21 -7.53
CA ASN A 35 17.42 4.32 -7.89
C ASN A 35 18.92 3.96 -7.81
N ILE A 36 19.30 2.88 -8.53
CA ILE A 36 20.73 2.51 -8.67
C ILE A 36 21.40 3.46 -9.65
N ARG A 37 22.52 4.04 -9.26
CA ARG A 37 23.35 4.89 -10.12
C ARG A 37 24.82 4.53 -9.97
N VAL A 38 25.53 4.54 -11.07
CA VAL A 38 26.98 4.41 -11.13
C VAL A 38 27.56 5.71 -11.70
N ILE A 39 28.43 6.36 -10.94
CA ILE A 39 29.09 7.59 -11.34
C ILE A 39 30.60 7.32 -11.20
N GLU A 40 31.31 7.25 -12.34
CA GLU A 40 32.69 6.77 -12.39
C GLU A 40 32.81 5.37 -11.77
N ASP A 41 33.50 5.24 -10.64
CA ASP A 41 33.69 3.99 -9.90
C ASP A 41 32.90 3.97 -8.56
N ASP A 42 32.02 4.93 -8.36
CA ASP A 42 31.16 5.02 -7.17
C ASP A 42 29.76 4.47 -7.46
N VAL A 43 29.24 3.63 -6.55
CA VAL A 43 27.90 3.04 -6.62
C VAL A 43 26.99 3.72 -5.62
N TYR A 44 25.85 4.23 -6.10
CA TYR A 44 24.80 4.85 -5.28
C TYR A 44 23.55 4.00 -5.35
N VAL A 45 23.05 3.60 -4.19
CA VAL A 45 21.85 2.76 -4.07
C VAL A 45 20.91 3.37 -3.04
N ARG A 46 19.62 3.48 -3.38
CA ARG A 46 18.57 3.73 -2.39
C ARG A 46 17.98 2.41 -1.96
N LEU A 47 18.11 2.11 -0.66
CA LEU A 47 17.63 0.88 -0.04
C LEU A 47 16.47 1.19 0.89
N PHE A 48 15.34 0.55 0.62
CA PHE A 48 14.16 0.53 1.47
C PHE A 48 14.17 -0.75 2.30
N HIS A 49 13.80 -0.68 3.56
CA HIS A 49 13.73 -1.88 4.41
C HIS A 49 12.75 -1.69 5.57
N GLY A 50 12.26 -2.78 6.12
CA GLY A 50 11.50 -2.79 7.36
C GLY A 50 12.38 -2.49 8.57
N SER A 51 11.79 -2.14 9.70
CA SER A 51 12.50 -1.83 10.94
C SER A 51 13.35 -3.00 11.47
N ASP A 52 12.98 -4.22 11.14
CA ASP A 52 13.68 -5.46 11.50
C ASP A 52 14.76 -5.90 10.48
N GLN A 53 14.86 -5.22 9.35
CA GLN A 53 15.74 -5.57 8.22
C GLN A 53 16.97 -4.68 8.08
N GLY A 54 17.35 -3.93 9.11
CA GLY A 54 18.51 -3.03 9.06
C GLY A 54 19.85 -3.69 8.67
N HIS A 55 19.99 -5.00 8.92
CA HIS A 55 21.16 -5.79 8.53
C HIS A 55 21.38 -5.83 7.00
N LEU A 56 20.31 -5.64 6.20
CA LEU A 56 20.41 -5.61 4.74
C LEU A 56 21.33 -4.49 4.22
N VAL A 57 21.48 -3.42 4.99
CA VAL A 57 22.40 -2.30 4.65
C VAL A 57 23.83 -2.78 4.58
N ASP A 58 24.28 -3.54 5.60
CA ASP A 58 25.66 -4.03 5.68
C ASP A 58 25.91 -5.16 4.66
N VAL A 59 24.94 -6.05 4.47
CA VAL A 59 25.02 -7.09 3.44
C VAL A 59 25.14 -6.47 2.04
N THR A 60 24.29 -5.49 1.73
CA THR A 60 24.33 -4.75 0.46
C THR A 60 25.66 -4.04 0.26
N ARG A 61 26.16 -3.35 1.28
CA ARG A 61 27.44 -2.67 1.22
C ARG A 61 28.58 -3.64 0.95
N THR A 62 28.63 -4.75 1.67
CA THR A 62 29.66 -5.78 1.53
C THR A 62 29.64 -6.37 0.13
N ALA A 63 28.47 -6.76 -0.37
CA ALA A 63 28.31 -7.35 -1.69
C ALA A 63 28.75 -6.39 -2.81
N LEU A 64 28.35 -5.12 -2.76
CA LEU A 64 28.73 -4.13 -3.77
C LEU A 64 30.20 -3.74 -3.69
N SER A 65 30.81 -3.73 -2.50
CA SER A 65 32.25 -3.43 -2.32
C SER A 65 33.12 -4.59 -2.81
N SER A 66 32.59 -5.78 -3.07
CA SER A 66 33.34 -6.91 -3.64
C SER A 66 33.56 -6.79 -5.17
N LEU A 67 32.85 -5.89 -5.85
CA LEU A 67 33.07 -5.61 -7.26
C LEU A 67 34.43 -4.95 -7.44
N ALA A 68 35.29 -5.54 -8.27
CA ALA A 68 36.71 -5.15 -8.40
C ALA A 68 36.94 -3.69 -8.84
N TRP A 69 35.95 -3.09 -9.49
CA TRP A 69 36.01 -1.72 -9.97
C TRP A 69 35.38 -0.69 -9.03
N THR A 70 34.69 -1.12 -7.96
CA THR A 70 33.99 -0.21 -7.05
C THR A 70 34.97 0.48 -6.12
N ASN A 71 34.97 1.80 -6.14
CA ASN A 71 35.78 2.65 -5.25
C ASN A 71 34.99 2.97 -3.95
N ARG A 72 33.71 3.37 -4.10
CA ARG A 72 32.86 3.77 -2.97
C ARG A 72 31.43 3.29 -3.16
N VAL A 73 30.81 2.82 -2.07
CA VAL A 73 29.38 2.45 -2.02
C VAL A 73 28.65 3.41 -1.08
N VAL A 74 27.68 4.13 -1.63
CA VAL A 74 26.80 5.05 -0.89
C VAL A 74 25.40 4.45 -0.87
N ILE A 75 24.91 4.12 0.33
CA ILE A 75 23.55 3.59 0.51
C ILE A 75 22.72 4.65 1.23
N ASP A 76 21.69 5.16 0.54
CA ASP A 76 20.65 6.03 1.09
C ASP A 76 19.49 5.13 1.56
N THR A 77 19.31 5.03 2.87
CA THR A 77 18.31 4.14 3.48
C THR A 77 17.00 4.87 3.74
N ARG A 78 15.89 4.15 3.57
CA ARG A 78 14.55 4.60 3.93
C ARG A 78 13.84 3.50 4.71
N THR A 79 13.38 3.84 5.93
CA THR A 79 12.57 2.97 6.77
C THR A 79 11.55 3.82 7.53
N ILE A 80 10.37 3.28 7.78
CA ILE A 80 9.39 3.89 8.70
C ILE A 80 9.70 3.37 10.10
N PRO A 81 9.98 4.27 11.07
CA PRO A 81 10.34 3.82 12.42
C PRO A 81 9.30 2.88 13.03
N GLY A 82 9.76 1.73 13.54
CA GLY A 82 8.92 0.72 14.18
C GLY A 82 8.07 -0.15 13.24
N VAL A 83 8.03 0.11 11.94
CA VAL A 83 7.21 -0.63 10.97
C VAL A 83 8.03 -1.71 10.25
N LYS A 84 7.61 -2.97 10.34
CA LYS A 84 8.30 -4.10 9.68
C LYS A 84 7.94 -4.20 8.21
N ARG A 85 6.65 -4.15 7.86
CA ARG A 85 6.18 -4.30 6.47
C ARG A 85 5.15 -3.21 6.14
N THR A 86 5.29 -2.61 4.98
CA THR A 86 4.36 -1.59 4.49
C THR A 86 3.72 -2.07 3.19
N ILE A 87 2.39 -2.13 3.16
CA ILE A 87 1.60 -2.55 2.00
C ILE A 87 0.78 -1.38 1.51
N ALA A 88 0.87 -1.05 0.23
CA ALA A 88 -0.02 -0.09 -0.39
C ALA A 88 -1.32 -0.74 -0.85
N VAL A 89 -2.45 -0.06 -0.68
CA VAL A 89 -3.73 -0.41 -1.30
C VAL A 89 -4.05 0.65 -2.34
N GLY A 90 -4.09 0.26 -3.60
CA GLY A 90 -4.22 1.15 -4.73
C GLY A 90 -5.41 0.83 -5.63
N SER A 91 -5.86 1.83 -6.39
CA SER A 91 -6.95 1.67 -7.37
C SER A 91 -6.76 2.58 -8.57
N GLY A 92 -7.25 2.14 -9.73
CA GLY A 92 -7.20 2.93 -10.96
C GLY A 92 -8.16 4.12 -10.99
N LYS A 93 -9.22 4.10 -10.19
CA LYS A 93 -10.22 5.17 -10.07
C LYS A 93 -10.81 5.24 -8.66
N GLY A 94 -11.44 6.40 -8.35
CA GLY A 94 -12.17 6.59 -7.09
C GLY A 94 -13.48 5.79 -7.04
N GLY A 95 -13.98 5.58 -5.81
CA GLY A 95 -15.31 4.97 -5.58
C GLY A 95 -15.37 3.44 -5.76
N VAL A 96 -14.24 2.74 -5.89
CA VAL A 96 -14.19 1.27 -6.02
C VAL A 96 -14.23 0.53 -4.67
N GLY A 97 -14.30 1.25 -3.56
CA GLY A 97 -14.30 0.65 -2.21
C GLY A 97 -12.91 0.35 -1.65
N LYS A 98 -11.86 1.00 -2.16
CA LYS A 98 -10.47 0.84 -1.72
C LYS A 98 -10.33 0.95 -0.19
N THR A 99 -10.81 2.04 0.41
CA THR A 99 -10.77 2.29 1.86
C THR A 99 -11.49 1.20 2.67
N SER A 100 -12.63 0.69 2.18
CA SER A 100 -13.35 -0.41 2.85
C SER A 100 -12.56 -1.72 2.81
N VAL A 101 -11.88 -2.01 1.69
CA VAL A 101 -10.98 -3.17 1.57
C VAL A 101 -9.77 -3.00 2.48
N THR A 102 -9.19 -1.79 2.56
CA THR A 102 -8.07 -1.48 3.46
C THR A 102 -8.46 -1.73 4.92
N ALA A 103 -9.62 -1.24 5.35
CA ALA A 103 -10.12 -1.44 6.69
C ALA A 103 -10.40 -2.92 7.01
N GLY A 104 -11.02 -3.65 6.07
CA GLY A 104 -11.27 -5.09 6.22
C GLY A 104 -9.96 -5.89 6.33
N LEU A 105 -8.97 -5.59 5.48
CA LEU A 105 -7.67 -6.26 5.57
C LEU A 105 -6.96 -5.95 6.89
N ALA A 106 -7.00 -4.70 7.35
CA ALA A 106 -6.42 -4.33 8.65
C ALA A 106 -7.10 -5.07 9.81
N SER A 107 -8.44 -5.15 9.80
CA SER A 107 -9.19 -5.92 10.80
C SER A 107 -8.78 -7.39 10.78
N LYS A 108 -8.65 -7.97 9.59
CA LYS A 108 -8.21 -9.35 9.44
C LYS A 108 -6.80 -9.59 9.96
N ILE A 109 -5.85 -8.70 9.64
CA ILE A 109 -4.45 -8.77 10.13
C ILE A 109 -4.44 -8.72 11.67
N ARG A 110 -5.20 -7.79 12.28
CA ARG A 110 -5.35 -7.71 13.74
C ARG A 110 -5.90 -9.01 14.33
N ASP A 111 -6.94 -9.59 13.73
CA ASP A 111 -7.59 -10.80 14.22
C ASP A 111 -6.69 -12.04 14.12
N GLN A 112 -5.68 -12.00 13.25
CA GLN A 112 -4.61 -12.99 13.19
C GLN A 112 -3.50 -12.75 14.23
N GLY A 113 -3.65 -11.73 15.08
CA GLY A 113 -2.74 -11.43 16.19
C GLY A 113 -1.55 -10.54 15.82
N PHE A 114 -1.54 -9.92 14.63
CA PHE A 114 -0.51 -8.99 14.23
C PHE A 114 -0.87 -7.55 14.60
N SER A 115 0.15 -6.76 14.94
CA SER A 115 0.02 -5.32 15.13
C SER A 115 -0.07 -4.61 13.78
N VAL A 116 -1.10 -3.77 13.60
CA VAL A 116 -1.39 -3.12 12.32
C VAL A 116 -1.74 -1.65 12.47
N GLY A 117 -1.30 -0.85 11.51
CA GLY A 117 -1.69 0.54 11.33
C GLY A 117 -2.26 0.81 9.94
N ILE A 118 -3.01 1.88 9.80
CA ILE A 118 -3.50 2.40 8.53
C ILE A 118 -3.09 3.87 8.40
N LEU A 119 -2.45 4.19 7.28
CA LEU A 119 -2.29 5.56 6.80
C LEU A 119 -3.26 5.81 5.65
N ASP A 120 -4.28 6.62 5.89
CA ASP A 120 -5.16 7.13 4.83
C ASP A 120 -4.50 8.33 4.16
N ALA A 121 -3.94 8.09 3.00
CA ALA A 121 -3.27 9.09 2.18
C ALA A 121 -4.17 9.64 1.05
N ASP A 122 -5.46 9.29 1.03
CA ASP A 122 -6.42 9.82 0.08
C ASP A 122 -6.85 11.25 0.49
N VAL A 123 -6.09 12.21 0.01
CA VAL A 123 -6.27 13.64 0.34
C VAL A 123 -7.57 14.20 -0.22
N TYR A 124 -8.10 13.62 -1.28
CA TYR A 124 -9.28 14.10 -1.98
C TYR A 124 -10.58 13.56 -1.39
N GLY A 125 -10.52 12.46 -0.69
CA GLY A 125 -11.67 11.83 -0.09
C GLY A 125 -11.28 10.95 1.11
N PRO A 126 -10.66 11.53 2.17
CA PRO A 126 -10.27 10.76 3.33
C PRO A 126 -11.53 10.17 4.00
N ASN A 127 -11.61 8.84 4.05
CA ASN A 127 -12.80 8.15 4.52
C ASN A 127 -12.52 7.09 5.61
N ILE A 128 -11.26 6.89 5.97
CA ILE A 128 -10.94 5.81 6.94
C ILE A 128 -11.54 6.09 8.32
N SER A 129 -11.53 7.35 8.76
CA SER A 129 -12.17 7.77 10.01
C SER A 129 -13.67 7.47 10.01
N THR A 130 -14.36 7.74 8.89
CA THR A 130 -15.78 7.43 8.72
C THR A 130 -16.05 5.92 8.78
N VAL A 131 -15.18 5.09 8.16
CA VAL A 131 -15.32 3.63 8.19
C VAL A 131 -15.23 3.10 9.63
N PHE A 132 -14.37 3.68 10.45
CA PHE A 132 -14.23 3.32 11.87
C PHE A 132 -15.15 4.12 12.82
N GLY A 133 -16.05 4.97 12.29
CA GLY A 133 -16.96 5.77 13.10
C GLY A 133 -16.26 6.83 13.97
N ALA A 134 -15.17 7.38 13.52
CA ALA A 134 -14.23 8.22 14.27
C ALA A 134 -14.00 9.61 13.62
N ASP A 135 -15.05 10.17 13.00
CA ASP A 135 -14.95 11.40 12.18
C ASP A 135 -14.52 12.67 12.96
N SER A 136 -14.56 12.64 14.30
CA SER A 136 -14.25 13.81 15.16
C SER A 136 -13.01 13.63 16.04
N LEU A 137 -12.14 12.66 15.72
CA LEU A 137 -10.92 12.46 16.52
C LEU A 137 -9.84 13.46 16.12
N ALA A 138 -9.44 14.27 17.10
CA ALA A 138 -8.25 15.11 16.99
C ALA A 138 -6.98 14.27 17.10
N VAL A 139 -5.99 14.60 16.28
CA VAL A 139 -4.67 13.98 16.35
C VAL A 139 -3.88 14.68 17.46
N GLU A 140 -3.40 13.90 18.42
CA GLU A 140 -2.50 14.39 19.47
C GLU A 140 -1.07 14.49 18.92
N THR A 141 -0.29 15.40 19.48
CA THR A 141 1.14 15.53 19.16
C THR A 141 1.98 15.41 20.42
N GLN A 142 3.16 14.83 20.27
CA GLN A 142 4.15 14.73 21.33
C GLN A 142 5.52 15.16 20.81
N ASP A 143 6.25 15.93 21.61
CA ASP A 143 7.65 16.23 21.30
C ASP A 143 8.53 15.09 21.81
N ILE A 144 9.27 14.46 20.89
CA ILE A 144 10.24 13.40 21.16
C ILE A 144 11.59 13.87 20.62
N ASP A 145 12.54 14.10 21.50
CA ASP A 145 13.90 14.56 21.17
C ASP A 145 13.95 15.85 20.31
N GLY A 146 13.00 16.77 20.55
CA GLY A 146 12.89 18.03 19.82
C GLY A 146 12.22 17.93 18.44
N VAL A 147 11.61 16.78 18.15
CA VAL A 147 10.79 16.55 16.94
C VAL A 147 9.35 16.35 17.37
N THR A 148 8.44 17.12 16.77
CA THR A 148 7.01 16.96 17.00
C THR A 148 6.50 15.75 16.24
N ASN A 149 6.09 14.72 16.97
CA ASN A 149 5.51 13.49 16.44
C ASN A 149 3.99 13.50 16.58
N PHE A 150 3.31 13.00 15.57
CA PHE A 150 1.87 12.73 15.62
C PHE A 150 1.60 11.40 16.32
N ILE A 151 0.65 11.39 17.24
CA ILE A 151 0.22 10.17 17.94
C ILE A 151 -1.02 9.64 17.23
N PRO A 152 -0.93 8.49 16.52
CA PRO A 152 -2.08 7.93 15.82
C PRO A 152 -3.10 7.41 16.84
N PRO A 153 -4.39 7.81 16.73
CA PRO A 153 -5.44 7.20 17.54
C PRO A 153 -5.54 5.70 17.26
N VAL A 154 -5.98 4.95 18.28
CA VAL A 154 -6.21 3.52 18.18
C VAL A 154 -7.71 3.28 18.07
N LEU A 155 -8.15 2.77 16.94
CA LEU A 155 -9.53 2.45 16.62
C LEU A 155 -9.66 0.94 16.47
N ASP A 156 -10.47 0.33 17.32
CA ASP A 156 -10.67 -1.12 17.31
C ASP A 156 -9.36 -1.94 17.28
N GLY A 157 -8.34 -1.48 18.03
CA GLY A 157 -7.02 -2.11 18.10
C GLY A 157 -6.07 -1.80 16.91
N ILE A 158 -6.49 -0.95 15.98
CA ILE A 158 -5.73 -0.53 14.79
C ILE A 158 -5.28 0.92 14.97
N ARG A 159 -3.99 1.21 14.76
CA ARG A 159 -3.51 2.60 14.72
C ARG A 159 -3.89 3.25 13.40
N VAL A 160 -4.54 4.40 13.46
CA VAL A 160 -5.07 5.07 12.26
C VAL A 160 -4.56 6.50 12.19
N MET A 161 -4.02 6.88 11.04
CA MET A 161 -3.70 8.26 10.71
C MET A 161 -4.33 8.61 9.37
N SER A 162 -5.01 9.74 9.29
CA SER A 162 -5.64 10.23 8.06
C SER A 162 -5.37 11.71 7.87
N VAL A 163 -5.19 12.11 6.62
CA VAL A 163 -5.13 13.54 6.25
C VAL A 163 -6.41 14.26 6.69
N GLY A 164 -7.54 13.57 6.65
CA GLY A 164 -8.84 14.12 7.09
C GLY A 164 -8.88 14.52 8.57
N MET A 165 -8.07 13.90 9.42
CA MET A 165 -8.01 14.20 10.85
C MET A 165 -7.30 15.55 11.16
N LEU A 166 -6.59 16.12 10.20
CA LEU A 166 -5.95 17.45 10.36
C LEU A 166 -6.81 18.59 9.80
N ALA A 167 -7.93 18.27 9.15
CA ALA A 167 -8.87 19.24 8.64
C ALA A 167 -9.81 19.69 9.76
N GLU A 168 -10.01 20.99 9.92
CA GLU A 168 -11.13 21.49 10.69
C GLU A 168 -12.45 21.19 9.95
N ASP A 169 -13.50 20.86 10.71
CA ASP A 169 -14.81 20.53 10.14
C ASP A 169 -15.27 21.55 9.11
N GLY A 170 -15.53 21.09 7.88
CA GLY A 170 -16.04 21.91 6.78
C GLY A 170 -15.00 22.68 6.00
N GLN A 171 -13.71 22.59 6.29
CA GLN A 171 -12.67 23.18 5.45
C GLN A 171 -12.29 22.27 4.29
N SER A 172 -12.49 22.77 3.07
CA SER A 172 -11.88 22.16 1.87
C SER A 172 -10.39 22.44 1.89
N LEU A 173 -9.60 21.41 2.20
CA LEU A 173 -8.14 21.49 2.20
C LEU A 173 -7.63 21.52 0.75
N ALA A 174 -7.51 22.71 0.17
CA ALA A 174 -6.87 22.91 -1.13
C ALA A 174 -5.34 22.82 -0.98
N TRP A 175 -4.83 21.60 -0.73
CA TRP A 175 -3.39 21.37 -0.63
C TRP A 175 -2.72 21.60 -1.98
N ARG A 176 -1.77 22.53 -2.06
CA ARG A 176 -0.87 22.64 -3.21
C ARG A 176 0.15 21.51 -3.15
N GLY A 177 0.54 20.96 -4.30
CA GLY A 177 1.42 19.79 -4.42
C GLY A 177 2.60 19.73 -3.42
N PRO A 178 3.42 20.80 -3.27
CA PRO A 178 4.55 20.79 -2.33
C PRO A 178 4.16 20.64 -0.86
N ILE A 179 3.03 21.23 -0.44
CA ILE A 179 2.53 21.12 0.94
C ILE A 179 2.05 19.68 1.20
N LEU A 180 1.33 19.11 0.24
CA LEU A 180 0.87 17.74 0.29
C LEU A 180 2.03 16.75 0.39
N THR A 181 3.04 16.91 -0.47
CA THR A 181 4.25 16.06 -0.43
C THR A 181 4.93 16.12 0.94
N ARG A 182 5.03 17.30 1.53
CA ARG A 182 5.62 17.46 2.86
C ARG A 182 4.79 16.76 3.94
N LEU A 183 3.48 16.93 3.91
CA LEU A 183 2.56 16.31 4.87
C LEU A 183 2.60 14.79 4.78
N LEU A 184 2.59 14.23 3.57
CA LEU A 184 2.71 12.78 3.37
C LEU A 184 4.03 12.23 3.92
N LYS A 185 5.13 12.96 3.76
CA LYS A 185 6.43 12.60 4.37
C LYS A 185 6.36 12.65 5.90
N GLN A 186 5.73 13.65 6.48
CA GLN A 186 5.53 13.74 7.92
C GLN A 186 4.70 12.55 8.42
N PHE A 187 3.65 12.15 7.71
CA PHE A 187 2.84 10.99 8.09
C PHE A 187 3.59 9.65 7.98
N LEU A 188 4.55 9.55 7.07
CA LEU A 188 5.39 8.36 6.99
C LEU A 188 6.43 8.31 8.11
N PHE A 189 7.08 9.43 8.44
CA PHE A 189 8.30 9.42 9.23
C PHE A 189 8.17 10.09 10.60
N ASP A 190 7.21 11.01 10.79
CA ASP A 190 7.02 11.77 12.02
C ASP A 190 5.75 11.31 12.79
N VAL A 191 5.16 10.18 12.44
CA VAL A 191 4.08 9.54 13.21
C VAL A 191 4.71 8.49 14.14
N ALA A 192 4.33 8.52 15.41
CA ALA A 192 4.76 7.54 16.40
C ALA A 192 3.97 6.22 16.22
N TRP A 193 4.25 5.50 15.12
CA TRP A 193 3.56 4.25 14.80
C TRP A 193 3.75 3.17 15.86
N GLY A 194 4.87 3.24 16.64
CA GLY A 194 5.28 2.16 17.55
C GLY A 194 5.66 0.89 16.77
N ASP A 195 5.72 -0.24 17.48
CA ASP A 195 6.07 -1.52 16.85
C ASP A 195 4.86 -2.08 16.10
N LEU A 196 4.91 -2.00 14.77
CA LEU A 196 3.91 -2.55 13.86
C LEU A 196 4.50 -3.68 13.01
N ASP A 197 3.76 -4.78 12.90
CA ASP A 197 4.04 -5.82 11.93
C ASP A 197 3.68 -5.33 10.52
N PHE A 198 2.54 -4.63 10.38
CA PHE A 198 2.05 -4.12 9.11
C PHE A 198 1.58 -2.66 9.20
N LEU A 199 1.92 -1.87 8.19
CA LEU A 199 1.31 -0.58 7.91
C LEU A 199 0.64 -0.63 6.53
N LEU A 200 -0.68 -0.48 6.50
CA LEU A 200 -1.44 -0.36 5.26
C LEU A 200 -1.53 1.11 4.85
N ILE A 201 -1.19 1.42 3.60
CA ILE A 201 -1.32 2.77 3.05
C ILE A 201 -2.47 2.77 2.05
N ASP A 202 -3.56 3.43 2.41
CA ASP A 202 -4.69 3.70 1.52
C ASP A 202 -4.31 4.82 0.56
N LEU A 203 -3.89 4.46 -0.67
CA LEU A 203 -3.36 5.42 -1.65
C LEU A 203 -4.46 6.30 -2.23
N PRO A 204 -4.13 7.54 -2.66
CA PRO A 204 -5.06 8.33 -3.47
C PRO A 204 -5.40 7.59 -4.77
N PRO A 205 -6.62 7.74 -5.32
CA PRO A 205 -6.99 7.09 -6.57
C PRO A 205 -6.24 7.66 -7.79
N GLY A 206 -6.08 6.83 -8.81
CA GLY A 206 -5.48 7.24 -10.08
C GLY A 206 -3.95 7.20 -10.08
N THR A 207 -3.31 8.16 -10.78
CA THR A 207 -1.86 8.18 -11.04
C THR A 207 -1.25 9.57 -10.80
N GLY A 208 -1.78 10.30 -9.80
CA GLY A 208 -1.40 11.68 -9.51
C GLY A 208 -0.12 11.82 -8.68
N ASP A 209 0.35 13.08 -8.52
CA ASP A 209 1.61 13.41 -7.83
C ASP A 209 1.70 12.88 -6.40
N ALA A 210 0.59 12.87 -5.66
CA ALA A 210 0.55 12.34 -4.30
C ALA A 210 0.91 10.85 -4.26
N GLN A 211 0.33 10.07 -5.19
CA GLN A 211 0.62 8.65 -5.32
C GLN A 211 2.08 8.42 -5.72
N ILE A 212 2.58 9.16 -6.72
CA ILE A 212 3.98 9.07 -7.16
C ILE A 212 4.93 9.38 -6.00
N THR A 213 4.62 10.40 -5.20
CA THR A 213 5.43 10.75 -4.01
C THR A 213 5.50 9.59 -3.02
N LEU A 214 4.36 8.96 -2.71
CA LEU A 214 4.33 7.81 -1.80
C LEU A 214 5.12 6.63 -2.36
N LEU A 215 4.99 6.34 -3.66
CA LEU A 215 5.74 5.29 -4.33
C LEU A 215 7.26 5.53 -4.31
N GLN A 216 7.70 6.79 -4.34
CA GLN A 216 9.12 7.17 -4.33
C GLN A 216 9.75 7.17 -2.94
N GLU A 217 8.98 7.52 -1.90
CA GLU A 217 9.53 7.78 -0.56
C GLU A 217 9.21 6.66 0.44
N CYS A 218 8.14 5.88 0.20
CA CYS A 218 7.69 4.86 1.12
C CYS A 218 8.39 3.51 0.88
N PRO A 219 8.83 2.80 1.94
CA PRO A 219 9.38 1.44 1.88
C PRO A 219 8.29 0.38 1.65
N LEU A 220 7.62 0.44 0.49
CA LEU A 220 6.53 -0.48 0.14
C LEU A 220 7.07 -1.87 -0.17
N ALA A 221 6.55 -2.88 0.48
CA ALA A 221 6.81 -4.28 0.18
C ALA A 221 5.98 -4.80 -1.02
N GLY A 222 4.88 -4.12 -1.33
CA GLY A 222 4.06 -4.40 -2.50
C GLY A 222 2.75 -3.62 -2.51
N VAL A 223 1.93 -3.88 -3.53
CA VAL A 223 0.65 -3.20 -3.75
C VAL A 223 -0.47 -4.22 -3.88
N LEU A 224 -1.53 -4.04 -3.09
CA LEU A 224 -2.82 -4.68 -3.28
C LEU A 224 -3.68 -3.79 -4.17
N LEU A 225 -4.18 -4.33 -5.27
CA LEU A 225 -5.05 -3.61 -6.20
C LEU A 225 -6.52 -3.80 -5.84
N VAL A 226 -7.30 -2.73 -5.95
CA VAL A 226 -8.76 -2.77 -5.81
C VAL A 226 -9.39 -2.18 -7.07
N GLY A 227 -10.30 -2.92 -7.67
CA GLY A 227 -11.05 -2.49 -8.84
C GLY A 227 -12.48 -3.00 -8.79
N VAL A 228 -13.23 -2.69 -9.85
CA VAL A 228 -14.62 -3.16 -10.05
C VAL A 228 -14.74 -3.72 -11.46
N PRO A 229 -15.70 -4.62 -11.72
CA PRO A 229 -15.95 -5.11 -13.07
C PRO A 229 -16.21 -3.99 -14.08
N GLY A 230 -15.94 -4.24 -15.36
CA GLY A 230 -16.28 -3.37 -16.47
C GLY A 230 -15.08 -2.83 -17.28
N LEU A 231 -15.32 -2.53 -18.56
CA LEU A 231 -14.30 -2.15 -19.55
C LEU A 231 -13.46 -0.92 -19.16
N SER A 232 -14.11 0.15 -18.69
CA SER A 232 -13.44 1.36 -18.25
C SER A 232 -12.52 1.08 -17.06
N SER A 233 -12.97 0.25 -16.12
CA SER A 233 -12.20 -0.15 -14.95
C SER A 233 -10.95 -0.94 -15.34
N SER A 234 -11.06 -1.84 -16.31
CA SER A 234 -9.93 -2.64 -16.80
C SER A 234 -8.85 -1.77 -17.46
N ALA A 235 -9.24 -0.73 -18.21
CA ALA A 235 -8.28 0.21 -18.79
C ALA A 235 -7.55 1.05 -17.72
N ASP A 236 -8.28 1.49 -16.70
CA ASP A 236 -7.69 2.22 -15.57
C ASP A 236 -6.75 1.31 -14.75
N LEU A 237 -7.14 0.06 -14.54
CA LEU A 237 -6.35 -0.93 -13.85
C LEU A 237 -5.03 -1.20 -14.59
N ARG A 238 -5.06 -1.41 -15.92
CA ARG A 238 -3.83 -1.58 -16.73
C ARG A 238 -2.87 -0.41 -16.61
N ARG A 239 -3.37 0.83 -16.68
CA ARG A 239 -2.54 2.03 -16.48
C ARG A 239 -1.89 2.07 -15.12
N THR A 240 -2.64 1.69 -14.10
CA THR A 240 -2.19 1.66 -12.71
C THR A 240 -1.12 0.58 -12.50
N ILE A 241 -1.32 -0.62 -13.06
CA ILE A 241 -0.32 -1.70 -13.04
C ILE A 241 0.97 -1.27 -13.73
N ALA A 242 0.86 -0.66 -14.94
CA ALA A 242 2.03 -0.15 -15.67
C ALA A 242 2.79 0.91 -14.86
N MET A 243 2.08 1.77 -14.12
CA MET A 243 2.71 2.74 -13.23
C MET A 243 3.47 2.05 -12.09
N TYR A 244 2.87 1.08 -11.38
CA TYR A 244 3.57 0.37 -10.31
C TYR A 244 4.78 -0.41 -10.83
N GLY A 245 4.69 -0.96 -12.05
CA GLY A 245 5.82 -1.60 -12.72
C GLY A 245 7.01 -0.67 -12.96
N GLN A 246 6.78 0.65 -13.14
CA GLN A 246 7.89 1.62 -13.26
C GLN A 246 8.67 1.81 -11.95
N PHE A 247 8.08 1.41 -10.82
CA PHE A 247 8.71 1.44 -9.50
C PHE A 247 9.16 0.05 -9.04
N ASP A 248 9.10 -0.95 -9.92
CA ASP A 248 9.41 -2.36 -9.63
C ASP A 248 8.61 -2.94 -8.45
N LEU A 249 7.42 -2.38 -8.16
CA LEU A 249 6.59 -2.80 -7.03
C LEU A 249 5.81 -4.08 -7.38
N PRO A 250 5.96 -5.15 -6.58
CA PRO A 250 5.18 -6.37 -6.77
C PRO A 250 3.70 -6.13 -6.50
N ILE A 251 2.86 -6.72 -7.35
CA ILE A 251 1.41 -6.78 -7.14
C ILE A 251 1.13 -7.98 -6.24
N LEU A 252 0.69 -7.72 -5.01
CA LEU A 252 0.41 -8.76 -4.01
C LEU A 252 -0.92 -9.47 -4.27
N GLY A 253 -1.84 -8.81 -4.96
CA GLY A 253 -3.13 -9.38 -5.30
C GLY A 253 -4.06 -8.35 -5.93
N TYR A 254 -5.20 -8.83 -6.45
CA TYR A 254 -6.26 -8.00 -7.01
C TYR A 254 -7.60 -8.36 -6.40
N VAL A 255 -8.27 -7.37 -5.81
CA VAL A 255 -9.62 -7.44 -5.27
C VAL A 255 -10.60 -6.87 -6.28
N GLU A 256 -11.45 -7.70 -6.86
CA GLU A 256 -12.57 -7.26 -7.69
C GLU A 256 -13.78 -7.03 -6.77
N ASN A 257 -14.00 -5.77 -6.38
CA ASN A 257 -15.10 -5.37 -5.53
C ASN A 257 -16.36 -5.11 -6.38
N PHE A 258 -17.55 -5.21 -5.76
CA PHE A 258 -18.85 -5.06 -6.43
C PHE A 258 -19.05 -6.06 -7.57
N ALA A 259 -18.48 -7.25 -7.45
CA ALA A 259 -18.52 -8.28 -8.49
C ALA A 259 -19.93 -8.86 -8.66
N SER A 260 -20.71 -8.94 -7.59
CA SER A 260 -22.07 -9.46 -7.61
C SER A 260 -23.01 -8.70 -6.67
N VAL A 261 -24.29 -8.91 -6.83
CA VAL A 261 -25.36 -8.38 -5.96
C VAL A 261 -26.26 -9.53 -5.56
N HIS A 262 -26.63 -9.59 -4.29
CA HIS A 262 -27.64 -10.53 -3.79
C HIS A 262 -29.01 -9.85 -3.71
N CYS A 263 -30.04 -10.49 -4.31
CA CYS A 263 -31.40 -10.01 -4.20
C CYS A 263 -31.87 -10.18 -2.74
N PRO A 264 -32.26 -9.11 -2.02
CA PRO A 264 -32.68 -9.21 -0.63
C PRO A 264 -33.98 -10.01 -0.44
N ASN A 265 -34.80 -10.20 -1.50
CA ASN A 265 -36.09 -10.91 -1.41
C ASN A 265 -35.98 -12.42 -1.67
N CYS A 266 -35.11 -12.85 -2.60
CA CYS A 266 -35.03 -14.25 -3.00
C CYS A 266 -33.66 -14.88 -2.88
N GLY A 267 -32.65 -14.11 -2.48
CA GLY A 267 -31.23 -14.57 -2.33
C GLY A 267 -30.51 -14.84 -3.67
N HIS A 268 -31.16 -14.64 -4.82
CA HIS A 268 -30.54 -14.86 -6.12
C HIS A 268 -29.38 -13.92 -6.30
N SER A 269 -28.21 -14.48 -6.64
CA SER A 269 -26.97 -13.71 -6.92
C SER A 269 -26.85 -13.48 -8.42
N PHE A 270 -26.51 -12.25 -8.82
CA PHE A 270 -26.26 -11.90 -10.21
C PHE A 270 -25.10 -10.91 -10.33
N ASN A 271 -24.38 -10.99 -11.45
CA ASN A 271 -23.23 -10.16 -11.75
C ASN A 271 -23.69 -8.91 -12.51
N PHE A 272 -24.06 -7.87 -11.78
CA PHE A 272 -24.71 -6.67 -12.33
C PHE A 272 -23.91 -6.00 -13.47
N LEU A 273 -22.58 -6.01 -13.40
CA LEU A 273 -21.73 -5.36 -14.38
C LEU A 273 -21.24 -6.29 -15.50
N LEU A 274 -21.19 -7.60 -15.26
CA LEU A 274 -20.72 -8.59 -16.24
C LEU A 274 -21.85 -9.04 -17.19
N ASP A 275 -23.09 -9.15 -16.71
CA ASP A 275 -24.24 -9.60 -17.51
C ASP A 275 -24.66 -8.60 -18.61
N GLN A 276 -24.11 -7.38 -18.58
CA GLN A 276 -24.37 -6.33 -19.58
C GLN A 276 -23.27 -6.24 -20.67
N MET A 277 -22.26 -7.11 -20.62
CA MET A 277 -21.17 -7.07 -21.60
C MET A 277 -21.59 -7.75 -22.91
N PRO A 278 -21.28 -7.17 -24.09
CA PRO A 278 -21.56 -7.80 -25.37
C PRO A 278 -20.88 -9.17 -25.47
N VAL A 279 -21.63 -10.19 -25.89
CA VAL A 279 -21.09 -11.52 -26.19
C VAL A 279 -20.02 -11.38 -27.28
N GLY A 280 -18.81 -11.82 -27.02
CA GLY A 280 -17.66 -11.76 -27.96
C GLY A 280 -16.58 -10.74 -27.62
N CYS A 281 -16.68 -10.04 -26.49
CA CYS A 281 -15.53 -9.29 -25.97
C CYS A 281 -14.59 -10.26 -25.24
N ASP A 282 -13.52 -10.69 -25.89
CA ASP A 282 -12.44 -11.43 -25.26
C ASP A 282 -11.70 -10.49 -24.29
N HIS A 283 -12.17 -10.50 -23.04
CA HIS A 283 -11.51 -9.78 -21.97
C HIS A 283 -10.42 -10.66 -21.39
N HIS A 284 -9.26 -10.64 -22.03
CA HIS A 284 -8.03 -11.07 -21.38
C HIS A 284 -7.74 -10.09 -20.23
N HIS A 285 -8.23 -10.40 -19.03
CA HIS A 285 -7.72 -9.79 -17.83
C HIS A 285 -6.28 -10.26 -17.69
N GLU A 286 -5.33 -9.36 -17.81
CA GLU A 286 -3.90 -9.65 -17.62
C GLU A 286 -3.61 -10.09 -16.17
N ILE A 287 -4.53 -9.80 -15.24
CA ILE A 287 -4.47 -10.24 -13.84
C ILE A 287 -5.84 -10.77 -13.44
N GLU A 288 -5.90 -12.04 -13.03
CA GLU A 288 -7.09 -12.61 -12.43
C GLU A 288 -7.31 -12.07 -11.01
N PRO A 289 -8.56 -11.82 -10.59
CA PRO A 289 -8.86 -11.44 -9.23
C PRO A 289 -8.44 -12.52 -8.23
N THR A 290 -7.70 -12.12 -7.19
CA THR A 290 -7.40 -12.97 -6.04
C THR A 290 -8.68 -13.31 -5.29
N ILE A 291 -9.55 -12.30 -5.11
CA ILE A 291 -10.88 -12.44 -4.51
C ILE A 291 -11.91 -11.57 -5.24
N ARG A 292 -13.18 -11.99 -5.16
CA ARG A 292 -14.33 -11.22 -5.61
C ARG A 292 -15.26 -10.95 -4.43
N LEU A 293 -15.68 -9.68 -4.28
CA LEU A 293 -16.57 -9.25 -3.21
C LEU A 293 -17.91 -8.79 -3.81
N SER A 294 -19.00 -9.17 -3.15
CA SER A 294 -20.35 -8.70 -3.50
C SER A 294 -20.63 -7.30 -2.95
N ILE A 295 -21.66 -6.67 -3.50
CA ILE A 295 -22.24 -5.45 -2.93
C ILE A 295 -23.02 -5.83 -1.68
N GLU A 296 -22.67 -5.22 -0.55
CA GLU A 296 -23.30 -5.46 0.75
C GLU A 296 -24.14 -4.25 1.17
N PRO A 297 -25.47 -4.35 1.07
CA PRO A 297 -26.38 -3.25 1.44
C PRO A 297 -26.22 -2.82 2.91
N GLU A 298 -25.82 -3.72 3.79
CA GLU A 298 -25.63 -3.47 5.21
C GLU A 298 -24.54 -2.43 5.48
N LEU A 299 -23.45 -2.43 4.69
CA LEU A 299 -22.41 -1.43 4.77
C LEU A 299 -22.88 -0.03 4.33
N LEU A 300 -23.89 0.02 3.46
CA LEU A 300 -24.46 1.26 2.95
C LEU A 300 -25.44 1.90 3.93
N THR A 301 -26.12 1.08 4.74
CA THR A 301 -27.20 1.52 5.64
C THR A 301 -26.74 1.85 7.06
N ASN A 302 -25.63 1.29 7.52
CA ASN A 302 -25.11 1.47 8.88
C ASN A 302 -24.27 2.75 9.08
N ARG A 303 -24.32 3.70 8.17
CA ARG A 303 -23.69 5.01 8.32
C ARG A 303 -24.37 5.77 9.48
N GLY A 304 -23.74 5.78 10.66
CA GLY A 304 -24.10 6.66 11.76
C GLY A 304 -24.64 6.02 13.05
N THR A 305 -24.70 4.73 13.17
CA THR A 305 -24.94 4.10 14.48
C THR A 305 -23.58 3.84 15.17
N LYS A 306 -23.43 4.25 16.43
CA LYS A 306 -22.27 3.98 17.30
C LYS A 306 -22.04 2.49 17.61
N ALA A 307 -22.56 1.59 16.78
CA ALA A 307 -22.33 0.16 16.88
C ALA A 307 -21.02 -0.16 16.13
N LYS A 308 -20.24 -1.09 16.68
CA LYS A 308 -18.99 -1.67 16.15
C LYS A 308 -18.78 -1.42 14.65
N SER A 309 -17.62 -0.92 14.27
CA SER A 309 -17.21 -0.79 12.88
C SER A 309 -17.53 -2.08 12.12
N LEU A 310 -18.51 -2.04 11.21
CA LEU A 310 -18.82 -3.17 10.34
C LEU A 310 -17.85 -3.10 9.16
N THR A 311 -16.84 -3.96 9.18
CA THR A 311 -15.85 -4.05 8.11
C THR A 311 -16.15 -5.21 7.17
N LEU A 312 -15.61 -5.16 5.95
CA LEU A 312 -15.86 -6.18 4.91
C LEU A 312 -15.40 -7.59 5.31
N ASP A 313 -14.37 -7.71 6.14
CA ASP A 313 -13.88 -9.00 6.64
C ASP A 313 -14.91 -9.74 7.51
N LEU A 314 -15.77 -9.03 8.24
CA LEU A 314 -16.86 -9.62 9.02
C LEU A 314 -17.97 -10.19 8.11
N ILE A 315 -18.14 -9.63 6.92
CA ILE A 315 -19.16 -10.05 5.96
C ILE A 315 -18.62 -11.13 5.02
N HIS A 316 -17.34 -11.02 4.65
CA HIS A 316 -16.65 -11.94 3.73
C HIS A 316 -15.42 -12.60 4.39
N PRO A 317 -15.57 -13.32 5.51
CA PRO A 317 -14.42 -13.81 6.29
C PRO A 317 -13.50 -14.72 5.49
N GLU A 318 -14.04 -15.63 4.68
CA GLU A 318 -13.23 -16.56 3.87
C GLU A 318 -12.43 -15.85 2.78
N SER A 319 -13.03 -14.82 2.15
CA SER A 319 -12.34 -13.99 1.15
C SER A 319 -11.17 -13.23 1.77
N PHE A 320 -11.36 -12.67 2.96
CA PHE A 320 -10.30 -11.96 3.65
C PHE A 320 -9.25 -12.90 4.27
N ASP A 321 -9.60 -14.15 4.60
CA ASP A 321 -8.62 -15.18 4.93
C ASP A 321 -7.72 -15.48 3.73
N ALA A 322 -8.29 -15.69 2.56
CA ALA A 322 -7.55 -15.93 1.32
C ALA A 322 -6.65 -14.72 0.96
N LEU A 323 -7.19 -13.50 1.08
CA LEU A 323 -6.44 -12.27 0.82
C LEU A 323 -5.26 -12.11 1.77
N PHE A 324 -5.48 -12.32 3.08
CA PHE A 324 -4.43 -12.29 4.08
C PHE A 324 -3.33 -13.30 3.76
N MET A 325 -3.69 -14.55 3.47
CA MET A 325 -2.71 -15.59 3.13
C MET A 325 -1.91 -15.23 1.89
N THR A 326 -2.55 -14.69 0.86
CA THR A 326 -1.85 -14.24 -0.36
C THR A 326 -0.85 -13.13 -0.06
N CYS A 327 -1.25 -12.08 0.66
CA CYS A 327 -0.36 -10.98 1.03
C CYS A 327 0.76 -11.48 1.95
N PHE A 328 0.44 -12.33 2.92
CA PHE A 328 1.41 -12.84 3.90
C PHE A 328 2.45 -13.75 3.27
N SER A 329 2.04 -14.68 2.39
CA SER A 329 2.95 -15.63 1.72
C SER A 329 3.98 -14.95 0.81
N LEU A 330 3.64 -13.76 0.28
CA LEU A 330 4.56 -12.98 -0.55
C LEU A 330 5.51 -12.08 0.28
N LEU A 331 5.24 -11.91 1.56
CA LEU A 331 5.98 -11.01 2.45
C LEU A 331 6.74 -11.75 3.57
N SER A 332 6.39 -13.01 3.81
CA SER A 332 7.06 -13.92 4.75
C SER A 332 8.27 -14.56 4.10
#